data_b8ef71ca4a37eb6f0e7132f47f8d4d48
#
_entry.id   b8ef71ca4a37eb6f0e7132f47f8d4d48
#
_cell.length_a   1.000
_cell.length_b   1.000
_cell.length_c   1.000
_cell.angle_alpha   90.00
_cell.angle_beta   90.00
_cell.angle_gamma   90.00
#
_symmetry.space_group_name_H-M   'P 1'
#
loop_
_entity.id
_entity.type
_entity.pdbx_description
1 polymer ?
#
loop_
_entity_poly.entity_id
_entity_poly.type
_entity_poly.pdbx_seq_one_letter_code
_entity_poly.pdbx_strand_id
1 'polypeptide(L)'
;MSHIVWSALASVGLVTAAVPMTQAVEQQQKRKPIPTAPLLPDITDPNTAILSLEEDSNLRYTIPVKIDGIGPYNFMIDTGSQATAVTDRVTRGVTLPSAGEAMVVGMASRRIVDLVELDRFEVADRTLHNIAAPVLQRRHVGADGIIGLDALQDFRVLIDFREETIAMADAEQNSGRRGFEIVVRARSKLGQLLITDAEVEGVKATVIIDTGAQASMGNLALQRRIRARRQQEVKTTDVNGASILSDLSYARSLEFQGLEISNVPITFADTPAFEALGLQDKPVLSIGMQHLRMFDRVAIDFAKRRILFDLPRGARIQYEANHASRLD
;
A
#
# COMPACT_ATOMS: atom_id res chain seq x y z
N MET A 1 -1.74 8.41 31.22
CA MET A 1 -2.47 8.47 29.95
C MET A 1 -1.47 8.06 28.86
N SER A 2 -1.55 6.82 28.44
CA SER A 2 -0.69 6.33 27.34
C SER A 2 -1.27 6.85 26.04
N HIS A 3 -0.60 7.80 25.41
CA HIS A 3 -0.95 8.25 24.07
C HIS A 3 -0.50 7.18 23.08
N ILE A 4 -1.42 6.32 22.65
CA ILE A 4 -1.17 5.42 21.52
C ILE A 4 -1.24 6.28 20.26
N VAL A 5 -0.11 6.43 19.58
CA VAL A 5 -0.03 7.17 18.31
C VAL A 5 -0.31 6.19 17.18
N TRP A 6 -1.39 6.39 16.47
CA TRP A 6 -1.79 5.59 15.31
C TRP A 6 -1.50 6.40 14.04
N SER A 7 -0.77 5.83 13.10
CA SER A 7 -0.45 6.48 11.83
C SER A 7 -1.22 5.76 10.71
N ALA A 8 -2.05 6.51 10.00
CA ALA A 8 -2.73 6.06 8.79
C ALA A 8 -2.24 6.92 7.62
N LEU A 9 -1.60 6.28 6.64
CA LEU A 9 -1.12 6.93 5.41
C LEU A 9 -2.22 7.08 4.36
N ALA A 10 -3.41 6.48 4.61
CA ALA A 10 -4.52 6.52 3.67
C ALA A 10 -4.89 7.95 3.27
N SER A 11 -4.72 8.28 2.02
CA SER A 11 -5.12 9.54 1.42
C SER A 11 -6.19 9.32 0.35
N VAL A 12 -7.33 9.96 0.52
CA VAL A 12 -8.37 10.02 -0.50
C VAL A 12 -8.07 11.20 -1.41
N GLY A 13 -7.41 10.93 -2.53
CA GLY A 13 -7.10 11.97 -3.52
C GLY A 13 -8.05 11.90 -4.72
N LEU A 14 -8.91 12.90 -4.90
CA LEU A 14 -9.63 13.07 -6.16
C LEU A 14 -8.71 13.80 -7.14
N VAL A 15 -7.96 13.05 -7.96
CA VAL A 15 -7.20 13.62 -9.08
C VAL A 15 -8.06 13.46 -10.35
N THR A 16 -8.86 14.46 -10.68
CA THR A 16 -9.49 14.56 -11.99
C THR A 16 -8.51 15.22 -12.96
N ALA A 17 -7.59 14.43 -13.50
CA ALA A 17 -6.82 14.83 -14.67
C ALA A 17 -6.79 13.65 -15.64
N ALA A 18 -7.57 13.75 -16.70
CA ALA A 18 -7.45 12.85 -17.84
C ALA A 18 -6.13 13.15 -18.57
N VAL A 19 -5.21 12.19 -18.54
CA VAL A 19 -3.98 12.24 -19.33
C VAL A 19 -4.21 11.45 -20.62
N PRO A 20 -3.99 12.02 -21.82
CA PRO A 20 -4.09 11.27 -23.07
C PRO A 20 -2.93 10.28 -23.19
N MET A 21 -3.25 9.02 -23.40
CA MET A 21 -2.28 7.99 -23.78
C MET A 21 -1.80 8.23 -25.21
N THR A 22 -0.52 8.50 -25.38
CA THR A 22 0.14 8.51 -26.69
C THR A 22 0.82 7.15 -26.91
N GLN A 23 0.46 6.49 -27.99
CA GLN A 23 0.96 5.19 -28.43
C GLN A 23 2.46 5.24 -28.77
N ALA A 24 3.22 4.28 -28.28
CA ALA A 24 4.61 4.06 -28.68
C ALA A 24 4.72 2.91 -29.70
N VAL A 25 5.54 3.17 -30.72
CA VAL A 25 5.71 2.40 -31.94
C VAL A 25 6.54 1.12 -31.69
N GLU A 26 6.09 0.05 -32.32
CA GLU A 26 6.65 -1.30 -32.40
C GLU A 26 7.99 -1.37 -33.16
N GLN A 27 8.99 -2.05 -32.62
CA GLN A 27 10.09 -2.65 -33.41
C GLN A 27 10.31 -4.11 -32.99
N GLN A 28 10.10 -5.00 -33.97
CA GLN A 28 10.32 -6.45 -33.85
C GLN A 28 11.81 -6.82 -33.91
N GLN A 29 12.29 -7.57 -32.95
CA GLN A 29 13.52 -8.37 -33.05
C GLN A 29 13.33 -9.79 -32.54
N LYS A 30 13.90 -10.77 -33.27
CA LYS A 30 13.78 -12.23 -33.11
C LYS A 30 14.12 -12.74 -31.72
N ARG A 31 13.23 -13.53 -31.12
CA ARG A 31 13.30 -14.08 -29.77
C ARG A 31 13.83 -15.52 -29.75
N LYS A 32 14.66 -15.83 -28.76
CA LYS A 32 14.90 -17.20 -28.25
C LYS A 32 13.66 -17.63 -27.44
N PRO A 33 13.28 -18.92 -27.40
CA PRO A 33 12.12 -19.37 -26.65
C PRO A 33 12.34 -19.15 -25.15
N ILE A 34 11.38 -18.45 -24.54
CA ILE A 34 11.30 -18.25 -23.10
C ILE A 34 10.72 -19.52 -22.47
N PRO A 35 11.26 -19.98 -21.32
CA PRO A 35 10.72 -21.15 -20.64
C PRO A 35 9.26 -20.98 -20.30
N THR A 36 8.54 -22.09 -20.37
CA THR A 36 7.13 -22.30 -20.06
C THR A 36 6.62 -21.46 -18.89
N ALA A 37 5.41 -20.93 -19.05
CA ALA A 37 4.73 -20.03 -18.11
C ALA A 37 5.04 -20.34 -16.64
N PRO A 38 5.34 -19.29 -15.83
CA PRO A 38 5.52 -19.47 -14.41
C PRO A 38 4.22 -20.05 -13.82
N LEU A 39 4.38 -21.15 -13.12
CA LEU A 39 3.32 -21.74 -12.31
C LEU A 39 2.80 -20.63 -11.38
N LEU A 40 1.48 -20.42 -11.38
CA LEU A 40 0.80 -19.56 -10.42
C LEU A 40 1.39 -19.82 -9.03
N PRO A 41 1.55 -18.76 -8.17
CA PRO A 41 1.85 -19.00 -6.77
C PRO A 41 0.85 -20.03 -6.28
N ASP A 42 1.29 -20.90 -5.41
CA ASP A 42 0.50 -22.06 -4.96
C ASP A 42 -0.75 -21.56 -4.23
N ILE A 43 -1.76 -21.17 -5.02
CA ILE A 43 -3.12 -20.82 -4.57
C ILE A 43 -3.87 -22.10 -4.19
N THR A 44 -3.24 -23.26 -4.41
CA THR A 44 -3.79 -24.57 -4.11
C THR A 44 -3.60 -24.98 -2.65
N ASP A 45 -2.94 -24.16 -1.83
CA ASP A 45 -2.90 -24.36 -0.39
C ASP A 45 -4.33 -24.24 0.16
N PRO A 46 -4.89 -25.29 0.77
CA PRO A 46 -6.24 -25.26 1.35
C PRO A 46 -6.43 -24.20 2.44
N ASN A 47 -5.35 -23.61 2.95
CA ASN A 47 -5.35 -22.54 3.96
C ASN A 47 -5.23 -21.14 3.33
N THR A 48 -5.31 -21.02 2.01
CA THR A 48 -5.31 -19.71 1.34
C THR A 48 -6.75 -19.29 1.05
N ALA A 49 -7.22 -18.25 1.72
CA ALA A 49 -8.51 -17.66 1.43
C ALA A 49 -8.38 -16.73 0.21
N ILE A 50 -9.14 -17.01 -0.84
CA ILE A 50 -9.23 -16.16 -2.04
C ILE A 50 -10.55 -15.41 -1.98
N LEU A 51 -10.46 -14.08 -2.04
CA LEU A 51 -11.60 -13.18 -1.99
C LEU A 51 -11.67 -12.39 -3.29
N SER A 52 -12.88 -12.19 -3.81
CA SER A 52 -13.10 -11.24 -4.90
C SER A 52 -12.89 -9.83 -4.38
N LEU A 53 -12.24 -8.99 -5.19
CA LEU A 53 -12.05 -7.58 -4.88
C LEU A 53 -13.27 -6.79 -5.34
N GLU A 54 -13.75 -5.92 -4.46
CA GLU A 54 -14.68 -4.86 -4.84
C GLU A 54 -13.90 -3.55 -4.87
N GLU A 55 -13.95 -2.85 -6.00
CA GLU A 55 -13.29 -1.57 -6.15
C GLU A 55 -14.17 -0.44 -5.60
N ASP A 56 -13.61 0.40 -4.72
CA ASP A 56 -14.26 1.62 -4.28
C ASP A 56 -14.09 2.75 -5.31
N SER A 57 -14.79 3.86 -5.11
CA SER A 57 -14.72 5.04 -5.98
C SER A 57 -13.31 5.65 -6.11
N ASN A 58 -12.36 5.21 -5.29
CA ASN A 58 -10.99 5.70 -5.24
C ASN A 58 -9.97 4.67 -5.73
N LEU A 59 -10.41 3.66 -6.49
CA LEU A 59 -9.55 2.59 -7.02
C LEU A 59 -8.86 1.74 -5.96
N ARG A 60 -9.42 1.67 -4.74
CA ARG A 60 -8.89 0.86 -3.65
C ARG A 60 -9.73 -0.40 -3.50
N TYR A 61 -9.12 -1.44 -3.00
CA TYR A 61 -9.78 -2.73 -2.87
C TYR A 61 -10.34 -2.94 -1.47
N THR A 62 -11.56 -3.45 -1.41
CA THR A 62 -12.23 -3.84 -0.18
C THR A 62 -12.50 -5.34 -0.16
N ILE A 63 -12.54 -5.91 1.03
CA ILE A 63 -12.92 -7.29 1.29
C ILE A 63 -14.00 -7.36 2.36
N PRO A 64 -14.88 -8.37 2.30
CA PRO A 64 -15.91 -8.55 3.30
C PRO A 64 -15.34 -9.04 4.63
N VAL A 65 -15.76 -8.41 5.73
CA VAL A 65 -15.46 -8.83 7.10
C VAL A 65 -16.73 -8.93 7.93
N LYS A 66 -16.68 -9.69 9.02
CA LYS A 66 -17.71 -9.65 10.06
C LYS A 66 -17.11 -9.18 11.37
N ILE A 67 -17.91 -8.48 12.16
CA ILE A 67 -17.57 -8.02 13.49
C ILE A 67 -18.60 -8.58 14.44
N ASP A 68 -18.14 -9.41 15.39
CA ASP A 68 -18.98 -10.13 16.35
C ASP A 68 -20.10 -10.94 15.67
N GLY A 69 -19.79 -11.53 14.50
CA GLY A 69 -20.72 -12.29 13.69
C GLY A 69 -21.67 -11.46 12.82
N ILE A 70 -21.63 -10.13 12.93
CA ILE A 70 -22.49 -9.19 12.18
C ILE A 70 -21.74 -8.68 10.94
N GLY A 71 -22.39 -8.69 9.79
CA GLY A 71 -21.83 -8.24 8.51
C GLY A 71 -22.53 -8.91 7.32
N PRO A 72 -21.94 -8.91 6.12
CA PRO A 72 -20.58 -8.40 5.83
C PRO A 72 -20.49 -6.87 5.83
N TYR A 73 -19.34 -6.36 6.26
CA TYR A 73 -18.89 -4.99 6.06
C TYR A 73 -17.72 -4.98 5.09
N ASN A 74 -17.64 -3.99 4.21
CA ASN A 74 -16.56 -3.87 3.24
C ASN A 74 -15.40 -3.06 3.82
N PHE A 75 -14.28 -3.73 4.10
CA PHE A 75 -13.08 -3.13 4.68
C PHE A 75 -11.97 -3.01 3.65
N MET A 76 -11.36 -1.85 3.61
CA MET A 76 -10.18 -1.57 2.78
C MET A 76 -8.93 -2.18 3.41
N ILE A 77 -8.08 -2.79 2.59
CA ILE A 77 -6.74 -3.23 3.02
C ILE A 77 -5.78 -2.06 2.87
N ASP A 78 -5.17 -1.69 3.99
CA ASP A 78 -4.29 -0.52 4.06
C ASP A 78 -2.96 -0.87 4.72
N THR A 79 -1.94 -1.12 3.89
CA THR A 79 -0.58 -1.39 4.34
C THR A 79 0.17 -0.13 4.82
N GLY A 80 -0.42 1.04 4.62
CA GLY A 80 0.02 2.32 5.17
C GLY A 80 -0.55 2.61 6.57
N SER A 81 -1.61 1.91 6.99
CA SER A 81 -2.22 2.07 8.32
C SER A 81 -1.62 1.10 9.34
N GLN A 82 -1.21 1.62 10.49
CA GLN A 82 -0.73 0.79 11.60
C GLN A 82 -1.85 0.03 12.29
N ALA A 83 -3.08 0.52 12.17
CA ALA A 83 -4.23 0.03 12.91
C ALA A 83 -5.42 -0.29 12.03
N THR A 84 -6.11 -1.35 12.40
CA THR A 84 -7.46 -1.66 11.95
C THR A 84 -8.42 -0.62 12.53
N ALA A 85 -9.27 -0.04 11.68
CA ALA A 85 -10.22 0.99 12.06
C ALA A 85 -11.63 0.64 11.59
N VAL A 86 -12.62 1.05 12.36
CA VAL A 86 -14.03 0.97 11.98
C VAL A 86 -14.56 2.35 11.61
N THR A 87 -15.68 2.40 10.91
CA THR A 87 -16.34 3.68 10.66
C THR A 87 -17.67 3.78 11.42
N ASP A 88 -18.22 4.99 11.45
CA ASP A 88 -19.56 5.28 11.99
C ASP A 88 -20.65 4.41 11.34
N ARG A 89 -20.43 3.80 10.18
CA ARG A 89 -21.33 2.81 9.58
C ARG A 89 -21.40 1.53 10.42
N VAL A 90 -20.25 1.05 10.90
CA VAL A 90 -20.14 -0.17 11.72
C VAL A 90 -20.74 0.09 13.10
N THR A 91 -20.35 1.17 13.77
CA THR A 91 -20.83 1.47 15.14
C THR A 91 -22.33 1.76 15.22
N ARG A 92 -22.97 2.11 14.10
CA ARG A 92 -24.44 2.16 14.02
C ARG A 92 -25.09 0.79 13.88
N GLY A 93 -24.36 -0.21 13.38
CA GLY A 93 -24.89 -1.56 13.13
C GLY A 93 -24.54 -2.57 14.22
N VAL A 94 -23.48 -2.32 14.97
CA VAL A 94 -22.97 -3.18 16.04
C VAL A 94 -22.72 -2.36 17.29
N THR A 95 -23.19 -2.84 18.43
CA THR A 95 -22.87 -2.23 19.73
C THR A 95 -21.48 -2.71 20.15
N LEU A 96 -20.52 -1.82 20.14
CA LEU A 96 -19.12 -2.11 20.49
C LEU A 96 -18.75 -1.43 21.81
N PRO A 97 -18.05 -2.12 22.73
CA PRO A 97 -17.54 -1.52 23.95
C PRO A 97 -16.56 -0.38 23.67
N SER A 98 -16.62 0.68 24.49
CA SER A 98 -15.65 1.77 24.40
C SER A 98 -14.29 1.29 24.94
N ALA A 99 -13.23 1.55 24.19
CA ALA A 99 -11.84 1.31 24.57
C ALA A 99 -11.06 2.62 24.87
N GLY A 100 -11.78 3.75 25.01
CA GLY A 100 -11.20 5.07 25.29
C GLY A 100 -11.02 5.92 24.04
N GLU A 101 -9.91 6.63 23.94
CA GLU A 101 -9.60 7.54 22.84
C GLU A 101 -8.17 7.32 22.32
N ALA A 102 -7.94 7.62 21.06
CA ALA A 102 -6.61 7.60 20.46
C ALA A 102 -6.40 8.76 19.47
N MET A 103 -5.14 9.10 19.27
CA MET A 103 -4.75 10.05 18.25
C MET A 103 -4.52 9.34 16.92
N VAL A 104 -5.33 9.63 15.93
CA VAL A 104 -5.13 9.21 14.54
C VAL A 104 -4.30 10.26 13.81
N VAL A 105 -3.17 9.84 13.27
CA VAL A 105 -2.27 10.67 12.47
C VAL A 105 -2.50 10.33 11.00
N GLY A 106 -3.14 11.22 10.28
CA GLY A 106 -3.36 11.13 8.83
C GLY A 106 -2.29 11.85 8.02
N MET A 107 -2.48 11.88 6.72
CA MET A 107 -1.59 12.58 5.80
C MET A 107 -1.67 14.12 5.94
N ALA A 108 -2.82 14.66 6.32
CA ALA A 108 -3.04 16.10 6.41
C ALA A 108 -3.23 16.59 7.86
N SER A 109 -3.49 15.69 8.81
CA SER A 109 -3.91 16.09 10.15
C SER A 109 -3.59 15.08 11.24
N ARG A 110 -3.75 15.55 12.49
CA ARG A 110 -3.84 14.72 13.69
C ARG A 110 -5.19 14.96 14.35
N ARG A 111 -5.88 13.88 14.74
CA ARG A 111 -7.19 13.99 15.38
C ARG A 111 -7.35 12.94 16.49
N ILE A 112 -7.89 13.36 17.63
CA ILE A 112 -8.33 12.44 18.67
C ILE A 112 -9.71 11.90 18.25
N VAL A 113 -9.86 10.58 18.30
CA VAL A 113 -11.07 9.85 17.97
C VAL A 113 -11.37 8.81 19.03
N ASP A 114 -12.64 8.40 19.13
CA ASP A 114 -13.05 7.32 20.01
C ASP A 114 -12.42 6.00 19.58
N LEU A 115 -12.08 5.14 20.55
CA LEU A 115 -11.71 3.76 20.34
C LEU A 115 -12.85 2.84 20.76
N VAL A 116 -13.05 1.78 20.00
CA VAL A 116 -13.95 0.67 20.34
C VAL A 116 -13.18 -0.64 20.34
N GLU A 117 -13.64 -1.58 21.13
CA GLU A 117 -13.09 -2.94 21.16
C GLU A 117 -13.89 -3.84 20.23
N LEU A 118 -13.19 -4.56 19.35
CA LEU A 118 -13.74 -5.62 18.51
C LEU A 118 -13.35 -6.95 19.16
N ASP A 119 -14.31 -7.63 19.76
CA ASP A 119 -14.05 -8.94 20.41
C ASP A 119 -13.68 -9.99 19.35
N ARG A 120 -14.44 -10.02 18.24
CA ARG A 120 -14.21 -10.92 17.12
C ARG A 120 -14.21 -10.15 15.80
N PHE A 121 -13.08 -10.11 15.15
CA PHE A 121 -12.91 -9.58 13.80
C PHE A 121 -12.64 -10.73 12.83
N GLU A 122 -13.64 -11.06 12.02
CA GLU A 122 -13.62 -12.21 11.11
C GLU A 122 -13.28 -11.73 9.70
N VAL A 123 -12.14 -12.14 9.18
CA VAL A 123 -11.68 -11.85 7.82
C VAL A 123 -11.23 -13.13 7.14
N ALA A 124 -11.77 -13.40 5.95
CA ALA A 124 -11.55 -14.66 5.26
C ALA A 124 -11.93 -15.87 6.15
N ASP A 125 -10.97 -16.78 6.39
CA ASP A 125 -11.12 -17.94 7.27
C ASP A 125 -10.53 -17.72 8.68
N ARG A 126 -10.18 -16.47 9.01
CA ARG A 126 -9.50 -16.09 10.25
C ARG A 126 -10.39 -15.27 11.17
N THR A 127 -10.21 -15.48 12.46
CA THR A 127 -10.79 -14.64 13.50
C THR A 127 -9.67 -14.05 14.33
N LEU A 128 -9.63 -12.72 14.36
CA LEU A 128 -8.75 -11.95 15.24
C LEU A 128 -9.57 -11.47 16.44
N HIS A 129 -8.93 -11.33 17.57
CA HIS A 129 -9.61 -10.99 18.82
C HIS A 129 -9.01 -9.75 19.48
N ASN A 130 -9.85 -9.04 20.24
CA ASN A 130 -9.42 -7.93 21.10
C ASN A 130 -8.71 -6.80 20.33
N ILE A 131 -9.25 -6.41 19.19
CA ILE A 131 -8.70 -5.29 18.41
C ILE A 131 -9.26 -3.98 18.94
N ALA A 132 -8.40 -3.07 19.39
CA ALA A 132 -8.79 -1.70 19.72
C ALA A 132 -8.79 -0.86 18.44
N ALA A 133 -9.98 -0.54 17.93
CA ALA A 133 -10.17 0.09 16.64
C ALA A 133 -10.61 1.56 16.79
N PRO A 134 -9.91 2.54 16.17
CA PRO A 134 -10.37 3.91 16.09
C PRO A 134 -11.64 4.01 15.23
N VAL A 135 -12.55 4.90 15.64
CA VAL A 135 -13.79 5.16 14.93
C VAL A 135 -13.61 6.35 13.99
N LEU A 136 -13.68 6.08 12.70
CA LEU A 136 -13.53 7.06 11.64
C LEU A 136 -14.89 7.39 10.99
N GLN A 137 -14.91 8.38 10.11
CA GLN A 137 -16.11 8.70 9.35
C GLN A 137 -16.07 8.03 7.97
N ARG A 138 -17.09 7.22 7.66
CA ARG A 138 -17.19 6.48 6.39
C ARG A 138 -17.02 7.38 5.16
N ARG A 139 -17.57 8.59 5.20
CA ARG A 139 -17.45 9.56 4.09
C ARG A 139 -16.01 9.97 3.78
N HIS A 140 -15.08 9.84 4.74
CA HIS A 140 -13.66 10.16 4.55
C HIS A 140 -12.83 8.92 4.23
N VAL A 141 -13.22 7.77 4.76
CA VAL A 141 -12.57 6.49 4.49
C VAL A 141 -12.99 5.92 3.13
N GLY A 142 -14.27 6.04 2.77
CA GLY A 142 -14.83 5.48 1.53
C GLY A 142 -15.25 4.02 1.64
N ALA A 143 -14.86 3.33 2.71
CA ALA A 143 -15.22 1.95 3.05
C ALA A 143 -15.89 1.89 4.41
N ASP A 144 -16.34 0.70 4.84
CA ASP A 144 -16.94 0.52 6.16
C ASP A 144 -15.87 0.45 7.28
N GLY A 145 -14.61 0.22 6.90
CA GLY A 145 -13.45 0.22 7.78
C GLY A 145 -12.14 0.03 7.04
N ILE A 146 -11.08 -0.11 7.82
CA ILE A 146 -9.70 -0.29 7.35
C ILE A 146 -9.12 -1.52 8.06
N ILE A 147 -8.49 -2.42 7.32
CA ILE A 147 -7.64 -3.48 7.87
C ILE A 147 -6.22 -2.97 7.86
N GLY A 148 -5.69 -2.72 9.04
CA GLY A 148 -4.34 -2.21 9.24
C GLY A 148 -3.29 -3.30 9.50
N LEU A 149 -2.07 -2.85 9.75
CA LEU A 149 -0.92 -3.73 9.95
C LEU A 149 -1.04 -4.60 11.20
N ASP A 150 -1.77 -4.16 12.23
CA ASP A 150 -2.07 -4.95 13.42
C ASP A 150 -2.81 -6.25 13.11
N ALA A 151 -3.66 -6.23 12.08
CA ALA A 151 -4.38 -7.40 11.60
C ALA A 151 -3.66 -8.14 10.44
N LEU A 152 -2.67 -7.51 9.78
CA LEU A 152 -2.01 -8.05 8.60
C LEU A 152 -0.65 -8.70 8.88
N GLN A 153 -0.02 -8.46 10.05
CA GLN A 153 1.38 -8.85 10.31
C GLN A 153 1.66 -10.35 10.18
N ASP A 154 0.67 -11.20 10.49
CA ASP A 154 0.81 -12.65 10.44
C ASP A 154 0.44 -13.24 9.08
N PHE A 155 0.06 -12.37 8.13
CA PHE A 155 -0.36 -12.78 6.80
C PHE A 155 0.67 -12.45 5.73
N ARG A 156 0.58 -13.22 4.67
CA ARG A 156 1.03 -12.84 3.35
C ARG A 156 -0.19 -12.41 2.55
N VAL A 157 -0.19 -11.17 2.12
CA VAL A 157 -1.27 -10.60 1.29
C VAL A 157 -0.81 -10.61 -0.15
N LEU A 158 -1.55 -11.24 -1.04
CA LEU A 158 -1.35 -11.24 -2.48
C LEU A 158 -2.50 -10.47 -3.13
N ILE A 159 -2.18 -9.42 -3.87
CA ILE A 159 -3.12 -8.68 -4.71
C ILE A 159 -2.85 -9.08 -6.15
N ASP A 160 -3.81 -9.69 -6.81
CA ASP A 160 -3.78 -10.02 -8.23
C ASP A 160 -4.66 -9.02 -8.99
N PHE A 161 -4.00 -8.10 -9.70
CA PHE A 161 -4.67 -7.05 -10.46
C PHE A 161 -5.26 -7.55 -11.78
N ARG A 162 -4.84 -8.72 -12.26
CA ARG A 162 -5.37 -9.33 -13.49
C ARG A 162 -6.66 -10.07 -13.25
N GLU A 163 -6.71 -10.82 -12.14
CA GLU A 163 -7.86 -11.63 -11.78
C GLU A 163 -8.82 -10.88 -10.83
N GLU A 164 -8.46 -9.64 -10.43
CA GLU A 164 -9.21 -8.82 -9.49
C GLU A 164 -9.52 -9.58 -8.20
N THR A 165 -8.49 -10.24 -7.65
CA THR A 165 -8.60 -11.03 -6.43
C THR A 165 -7.55 -10.63 -5.41
N ILE A 166 -7.87 -10.90 -4.15
CA ILE A 166 -6.92 -10.85 -3.07
C ILE A 166 -6.86 -12.21 -2.39
N ALA A 167 -5.66 -12.66 -2.11
CA ALA A 167 -5.44 -13.86 -1.34
C ALA A 167 -4.71 -13.50 -0.04
N MET A 168 -5.23 -14.01 1.07
CA MET A 168 -4.60 -13.94 2.38
C MET A 168 -4.21 -15.35 2.79
N ALA A 169 -2.93 -15.54 3.06
CA ALA A 169 -2.38 -16.81 3.50
C ALA A 169 -1.55 -16.62 4.75
N ASP A 170 -1.47 -17.65 5.59
CA ASP A 170 -0.57 -17.66 6.73
C ASP A 170 0.87 -17.53 6.25
N ALA A 171 1.60 -16.56 6.80
CA ALA A 171 2.96 -16.25 6.39
C ALA A 171 3.96 -17.38 6.72
N GLU A 172 3.67 -18.21 7.72
CA GLU A 172 4.51 -19.34 8.11
C GLU A 172 4.38 -20.52 7.13
N GLN A 173 3.18 -20.78 6.66
CA GLN A 173 2.88 -21.96 5.84
C GLN A 173 3.23 -21.76 4.36
N ASN A 174 3.24 -20.52 3.86
CA ASN A 174 3.41 -20.25 2.44
C ASN A 174 4.73 -19.51 2.15
N SER A 175 5.83 -20.24 1.96
CA SER A 175 7.17 -19.68 1.78
C SER A 175 7.59 -19.48 0.33
N GLY A 176 6.74 -19.80 -0.64
CA GLY A 176 7.08 -19.81 -2.06
C GLY A 176 7.44 -18.43 -2.63
N ARG A 177 8.57 -18.35 -3.34
CA ARG A 177 8.91 -17.24 -4.24
C ARG A 177 8.46 -17.52 -5.67
N ARG A 178 7.84 -18.68 -5.91
CA ARG A 178 7.49 -19.15 -7.26
C ARG A 178 6.50 -18.20 -7.91
N GLY A 179 6.75 -17.85 -9.15
CA GLY A 179 5.87 -17.04 -9.98
C GLY A 179 6.02 -15.52 -9.82
N PHE A 180 6.98 -15.02 -9.02
CA PHE A 180 7.29 -13.60 -8.94
C PHE A 180 8.67 -13.31 -9.54
N GLU A 181 8.75 -12.28 -10.38
CA GLU A 181 9.98 -11.91 -11.07
C GLU A 181 10.90 -11.07 -10.19
N ILE A 182 10.33 -10.24 -9.33
CA ILE A 182 11.08 -9.33 -8.46
C ILE A 182 10.75 -9.59 -7.00
N VAL A 183 11.79 -9.76 -6.18
CA VAL A 183 11.67 -9.93 -4.73
C VAL A 183 12.48 -8.87 -4.02
N VAL A 184 11.82 -7.95 -3.37
CA VAL A 184 12.43 -6.85 -2.63
C VAL A 184 12.47 -7.16 -1.16
N ARG A 185 13.63 -7.02 -0.52
CA ARG A 185 13.75 -7.07 0.93
C ARG A 185 13.38 -5.72 1.52
N ALA A 186 12.60 -5.74 2.60
CA ALA A 186 12.18 -4.54 3.29
C ALA A 186 12.68 -4.55 4.76
N ARG A 187 12.77 -3.37 5.35
CA ARG A 187 12.96 -3.20 6.78
C ARG A 187 11.62 -2.89 7.42
N SER A 188 11.39 -3.38 8.62
CA SER A 188 10.17 -3.03 9.37
C SER A 188 10.43 -1.84 10.28
N LYS A 189 9.52 -0.87 10.27
CA LYS A 189 9.49 0.26 11.20
C LYS A 189 8.04 0.56 11.57
N LEU A 190 7.71 0.43 12.85
CA LEU A 190 6.34 0.58 13.36
C LEU A 190 5.33 -0.30 12.58
N GLY A 191 5.73 -1.53 12.24
CA GLY A 191 4.93 -2.45 11.43
C GLY A 191 5.03 -2.25 9.92
N GLN A 192 5.41 -1.07 9.45
CA GLN A 192 5.52 -0.78 8.02
C GLN A 192 6.76 -1.38 7.37
N LEU A 193 6.60 -1.85 6.14
CA LEU A 193 7.69 -2.36 5.33
C LEU A 193 8.32 -1.24 4.49
N LEU A 194 9.58 -0.97 4.75
CA LEU A 194 10.36 0.09 4.11
C LEU A 194 11.37 -0.53 3.14
N ILE A 195 11.26 -0.19 1.86
CA ILE A 195 12.29 -0.47 0.84
C ILE A 195 13.34 0.64 0.95
N THR A 196 14.58 0.28 1.27
CA THR A 196 15.66 1.27 1.50
C THR A 196 16.64 1.37 0.34
N ASP A 197 16.57 0.47 -0.63
CA ASP A 197 17.47 0.39 -1.77
C ASP A 197 16.77 0.86 -3.06
N ALA A 198 15.88 1.86 -2.92
CA ALA A 198 15.20 2.51 -4.03
C ALA A 198 15.86 3.86 -4.36
N GLU A 199 15.78 4.24 -5.63
CA GLU A 199 16.25 5.53 -6.12
C GLU A 199 15.15 6.21 -6.94
N VAL A 200 14.96 7.50 -6.70
CA VAL A 200 14.09 8.38 -7.51
C VAL A 200 14.99 9.37 -8.22
N GLU A 201 15.06 9.32 -9.53
CA GLU A 201 16.01 10.12 -10.34
C GLU A 201 17.45 10.05 -9.82
N GLY A 202 17.94 8.86 -9.44
CA GLY A 202 19.26 8.64 -8.86
C GLY A 202 19.43 9.12 -7.42
N VAL A 203 18.38 9.62 -6.78
CA VAL A 203 18.39 10.01 -5.36
C VAL A 203 17.87 8.85 -4.52
N LYS A 204 18.70 8.34 -3.60
CA LYS A 204 18.28 7.29 -2.65
C LYS A 204 17.10 7.76 -1.82
N ALA A 205 16.04 6.97 -1.82
CA ALA A 205 14.80 7.24 -1.11
C ALA A 205 14.32 6.01 -0.37
N THR A 206 13.65 6.22 0.77
CA THR A 206 12.89 5.18 1.44
C THR A 206 11.52 5.08 0.76
N VAL A 207 11.15 3.87 0.30
CA VAL A 207 9.85 3.64 -0.32
C VAL A 207 8.96 2.84 0.62
N ILE A 208 7.71 3.27 0.74
CA ILE A 208 6.63 2.62 1.50
C ILE A 208 5.59 2.14 0.48
N ILE A 209 5.09 0.92 0.63
CA ILE A 209 3.97 0.41 -0.15
C ILE A 209 2.69 0.70 0.62
N ASP A 210 1.76 1.40 0.00
CA ASP A 210 0.57 1.94 0.62
C ASP A 210 -0.68 1.61 -0.22
N THR A 211 -1.35 0.53 0.13
CA THR A 211 -2.57 0.08 -0.57
C THR A 211 -3.80 0.89 -0.18
N GLY A 212 -3.72 1.70 0.88
CA GLY A 212 -4.76 2.62 1.29
C GLY A 212 -4.74 3.96 0.56
N ALA A 213 -3.62 4.30 -0.10
CA ALA A 213 -3.48 5.53 -0.87
C ALA A 213 -3.79 5.31 -2.36
N GLN A 214 -4.52 6.24 -2.97
CA GLN A 214 -4.74 6.23 -4.42
C GLN A 214 -3.49 6.69 -5.18
N ALA A 215 -2.96 7.87 -4.84
CA ALA A 215 -1.80 8.49 -5.48
C ALA A 215 -0.54 8.23 -4.68
N SER A 216 0.61 8.28 -5.35
CA SER A 216 1.91 8.24 -4.67
C SER A 216 2.30 9.63 -4.17
N MET A 217 2.89 9.66 -2.96
CA MET A 217 3.27 10.91 -2.30
C MET A 217 4.71 10.85 -1.79
N GLY A 218 5.49 11.86 -2.16
CA GLY A 218 6.83 12.11 -1.62
C GLY A 218 6.83 13.26 -0.62
N ASN A 219 7.84 13.30 0.25
CA ASN A 219 8.05 14.45 1.11
C ASN A 219 8.84 15.57 0.41
N LEU A 220 8.85 16.76 0.99
CA LEU A 220 9.60 17.90 0.44
C LEU A 220 11.12 17.66 0.45
N ALA A 221 11.64 16.78 1.32
CA ALA A 221 13.05 16.40 1.30
C ALA A 221 13.43 15.66 0.00
N LEU A 222 12.55 14.77 -0.49
CA LEU A 222 12.70 14.13 -1.78
C LEU A 222 12.56 15.15 -2.92
N GLN A 223 11.48 15.95 -2.92
CA GLN A 223 11.22 16.97 -3.94
C GLN A 223 12.44 17.88 -4.18
N ARG A 224 13.02 18.38 -3.10
CA ARG A 224 14.20 19.27 -3.18
C ARG A 224 15.42 18.57 -3.79
N ARG A 225 15.65 17.29 -3.48
CA ARG A 225 16.83 16.55 -3.95
C ARG A 225 16.75 16.18 -5.42
N ILE A 226 15.57 15.75 -5.89
CA ILE A 226 15.36 15.45 -7.32
C ILE A 226 15.09 16.74 -8.12
N ARG A 227 15.02 17.89 -7.47
CA ARG A 227 14.71 19.18 -8.10
C ARG A 227 13.40 19.18 -8.89
N ALA A 228 12.42 18.41 -8.40
CA ALA A 228 11.11 18.31 -9.02
C ALA A 228 10.43 19.69 -9.04
N ARG A 229 9.92 20.06 -10.21
CA ARG A 229 9.21 21.33 -10.40
C ARG A 229 7.71 21.05 -10.33
N ARG A 230 7.01 21.85 -9.51
CA ARG A 230 5.54 21.81 -9.48
C ARG A 230 4.97 22.04 -10.87
N GLN A 231 4.12 21.15 -11.30
CA GLN A 231 3.34 21.30 -12.54
C GLN A 231 1.90 21.72 -12.24
N GLN A 232 1.36 21.18 -11.16
CA GLN A 232 0.00 21.46 -10.73
C GLN A 232 -0.09 21.37 -9.21
N GLU A 233 -0.96 22.15 -8.60
CA GLU A 233 -1.37 21.97 -7.22
C GLU A 233 -2.57 21.03 -7.16
N VAL A 234 -2.53 20.04 -6.28
CA VAL A 234 -3.60 19.08 -6.05
C VAL A 234 -3.99 19.04 -4.59
N LYS A 235 -5.28 18.89 -4.34
CA LYS A 235 -5.83 18.75 -2.99
C LYS A 235 -5.96 17.28 -2.66
N THR A 236 -5.36 16.86 -1.55
CA THR A 236 -5.50 15.50 -1.00
C THR A 236 -6.24 15.57 0.34
N THR A 237 -7.21 14.69 0.54
CA THR A 237 -7.98 14.61 1.80
C THR A 237 -7.61 13.31 2.52
N ASP A 238 -7.39 13.39 3.83
CA ASP A 238 -7.04 12.24 4.66
C ASP A 238 -8.26 11.58 5.33
N VAL A 239 -8.01 10.48 6.03
CA VAL A 239 -9.04 9.70 6.75
C VAL A 239 -9.74 10.47 7.87
N ASN A 240 -9.14 11.57 8.36
CA ASN A 240 -9.74 12.48 9.32
C ASN A 240 -10.66 13.54 8.67
N GLY A 241 -10.65 13.61 7.32
CA GLY A 241 -11.40 14.60 6.54
C GLY A 241 -10.68 15.94 6.37
N ALA A 242 -9.46 16.05 6.85
CA ALA A 242 -8.63 17.22 6.60
C ALA A 242 -7.97 17.13 5.23
N SER A 243 -7.63 18.28 4.65
CA SER A 243 -7.02 18.35 3.35
C SER A 243 -5.68 19.07 3.39
N ILE A 244 -4.76 18.61 2.56
CA ILE A 244 -3.46 19.23 2.31
C ILE A 244 -3.35 19.56 0.83
N LEU A 245 -2.75 20.70 0.52
CA LEU A 245 -2.35 21.04 -0.84
C LEU A 245 -0.96 20.47 -1.10
N SER A 246 -0.80 19.80 -2.22
CA SER A 246 0.41 19.08 -2.61
C SER A 246 0.84 19.52 -4.00
N ASP A 247 2.15 19.54 -4.24
CA ASP A 247 2.72 19.84 -5.55
C ASP A 247 2.79 18.57 -6.41
N LEU A 248 1.97 18.44 -7.43
CA LEU A 248 2.12 17.36 -8.41
C LEU A 248 3.31 17.63 -9.32
N SER A 249 4.15 16.64 -9.48
CA SER A 249 5.29 16.63 -10.41
C SER A 249 5.48 15.23 -10.99
N TYR A 250 6.31 15.11 -12.04
CA TYR A 250 6.66 13.83 -12.65
C TYR A 250 8.13 13.54 -12.43
N ALA A 251 8.45 12.45 -11.73
CA ALA A 251 9.80 11.92 -11.68
C ALA A 251 10.09 11.12 -12.94
N ARG A 252 11.29 11.31 -13.51
CA ARG A 252 11.71 10.60 -14.74
C ARG A 252 11.86 9.11 -14.50
N SER A 253 12.42 8.72 -13.35
CA SER A 253 12.60 7.31 -12.99
C SER A 253 12.37 7.07 -11.50
N LEU A 254 11.87 5.87 -11.21
CA LEU A 254 11.85 5.22 -9.90
C LEU A 254 12.46 3.84 -10.09
N GLU A 255 13.55 3.56 -9.37
CA GLU A 255 14.32 2.34 -9.52
C GLU A 255 14.41 1.57 -8.20
N PHE A 256 14.20 0.27 -8.23
CA PHE A 256 14.48 -0.65 -7.13
C PHE A 256 14.67 -2.08 -7.65
N GLN A 257 15.70 -2.76 -7.15
CA GLN A 257 16.01 -4.17 -7.50
C GLN A 257 16.04 -4.46 -9.01
N GLY A 258 16.57 -3.52 -9.81
CA GLY A 258 16.65 -3.66 -11.27
C GLY A 258 15.35 -3.37 -12.02
N LEU A 259 14.27 -3.04 -11.35
CA LEU A 259 13.06 -2.49 -11.95
C LEU A 259 13.20 -0.98 -12.09
N GLU A 260 12.92 -0.47 -13.28
CA GLU A 260 12.78 0.96 -13.53
C GLU A 260 11.33 1.27 -13.97
N ILE A 261 10.71 2.23 -13.29
CA ILE A 261 9.41 2.80 -13.66
C ILE A 261 9.68 4.24 -14.12
N SER A 262 9.26 4.57 -15.33
CA SER A 262 9.49 5.89 -15.93
C SER A 262 8.25 6.78 -15.87
N ASN A 263 8.47 8.10 -15.82
CA ASN A 263 7.42 9.11 -15.86
C ASN A 263 6.39 8.97 -14.72
N VAL A 264 6.91 8.89 -13.49
CA VAL A 264 6.14 8.60 -12.28
C VAL A 264 5.49 9.87 -11.74
N PRO A 265 4.17 10.02 -11.78
CA PRO A 265 3.47 11.13 -11.14
C PRO A 265 3.56 11.01 -9.61
N ILE A 266 4.08 12.02 -8.96
CA ILE A 266 4.26 12.08 -7.51
C ILE A 266 3.70 13.40 -7.00
N THR A 267 2.89 13.36 -5.96
CA THR A 267 2.50 14.53 -5.19
C THR A 267 3.49 14.76 -4.06
N PHE A 268 3.84 16.00 -3.76
CA PHE A 268 4.82 16.33 -2.72
C PHE A 268 4.21 17.22 -1.65
N ALA A 269 4.34 16.78 -0.41
CA ALA A 269 3.98 17.54 0.77
C ALA A 269 4.74 17.03 2.00
N ASP A 270 4.96 17.90 2.99
CA ASP A 270 5.33 17.44 4.33
C ASP A 270 4.06 17.05 5.08
N THR A 271 4.03 15.81 5.57
CA THR A 271 2.84 15.23 6.18
C THR A 271 3.11 14.81 7.62
N PRO A 272 2.09 14.92 8.51
CA PRO A 272 2.18 14.40 9.86
C PRO A 272 2.52 12.89 9.91
N ALA A 273 2.10 12.12 8.90
CA ALA A 273 2.38 10.69 8.83
C ALA A 273 3.88 10.41 8.62
N PHE A 274 4.57 11.13 7.73
CA PHE A 274 6.02 10.97 7.56
C PHE A 274 6.80 11.42 8.80
N GLU A 275 6.32 12.45 9.49
CA GLU A 275 6.89 12.88 10.77
C GLU A 275 6.74 11.82 11.86
N ALA A 276 5.54 11.22 12.00
CA ALA A 276 5.29 10.14 12.96
C ALA A 276 6.18 8.91 12.73
N LEU A 277 6.53 8.65 11.46
CA LEU A 277 7.50 7.62 11.09
C LEU A 277 8.97 8.06 11.29
N GLY A 278 9.23 9.34 11.65
CA GLY A 278 10.58 9.92 11.76
C GLY A 278 11.33 9.90 10.43
N LEU A 279 10.63 10.20 9.36
CA LEU A 279 11.14 10.18 7.98
C LEU A 279 11.07 11.56 7.31
N GLN A 280 10.63 12.59 8.00
CA GLN A 280 10.38 13.93 7.45
C GLN A 280 11.64 14.58 6.81
N ASP A 281 12.85 14.28 7.33
CA ASP A 281 14.10 14.87 6.89
C ASP A 281 14.88 14.04 5.86
N LYS A 282 14.36 12.85 5.53
CA LYS A 282 14.98 11.92 4.57
C LYS A 282 14.09 11.79 3.35
N PRO A 283 14.65 11.58 2.14
CA PRO A 283 13.83 11.32 0.97
C PRO A 283 12.92 10.10 1.20
N VAL A 284 11.62 10.32 1.07
CA VAL A 284 10.58 9.29 1.23
C VAL A 284 9.59 9.37 0.09
N LEU A 285 9.15 8.22 -0.38
CA LEU A 285 8.08 8.04 -1.33
C LEU A 285 7.12 6.96 -0.83
N SER A 286 5.85 7.31 -0.60
CA SER A 286 4.76 6.34 -0.45
C SER A 286 4.22 6.02 -1.85
N ILE A 287 4.21 4.74 -2.22
CA ILE A 287 3.66 4.24 -3.50
C ILE A 287 2.23 3.81 -3.28
N GLY A 288 1.31 4.53 -3.90
CA GLY A 288 -0.13 4.24 -3.88
C GLY A 288 -0.60 3.32 -5.00
N MET A 289 -1.90 3.01 -4.98
CA MET A 289 -2.55 2.05 -5.87
C MET A 289 -2.39 2.39 -7.36
N GLN A 290 -2.32 3.67 -7.71
CA GLN A 290 -2.08 4.10 -9.10
C GLN A 290 -0.82 3.47 -9.72
N HIS A 291 0.25 3.29 -8.91
CA HIS A 291 1.48 2.66 -9.38
C HIS A 291 1.51 1.16 -9.11
N LEU A 292 0.90 0.69 -8.03
CA LEU A 292 0.83 -0.75 -7.74
C LEU A 292 0.06 -1.51 -8.83
N ARG A 293 -0.94 -0.90 -9.44
CA ARG A 293 -1.69 -1.46 -10.58
C ARG A 293 -0.90 -1.59 -11.88
N MET A 294 0.33 -1.08 -11.95
CA MET A 294 1.23 -1.31 -13.08
C MET A 294 1.80 -2.72 -13.10
N PHE A 295 1.67 -3.45 -12.00
CA PHE A 295 2.08 -4.84 -11.86
C PHE A 295 0.90 -5.78 -12.14
N ASP A 296 1.17 -6.98 -12.60
CA ASP A 296 0.15 -8.04 -12.68
C ASP A 296 -0.26 -8.48 -11.28
N ARG A 297 0.73 -8.62 -10.37
CA ARG A 297 0.51 -9.03 -8.98
C ARG A 297 1.51 -8.38 -8.03
N VAL A 298 1.06 -8.11 -6.82
CA VAL A 298 1.91 -7.65 -5.72
C VAL A 298 1.63 -8.51 -4.49
N ALA A 299 2.66 -9.14 -3.94
CA ALA A 299 2.54 -9.87 -2.69
C ALA A 299 3.38 -9.21 -1.60
N ILE A 300 2.77 -9.05 -0.42
CA ILE A 300 3.38 -8.44 0.76
C ILE A 300 3.46 -9.52 1.84
N ASP A 301 4.68 -9.91 2.19
CA ASP A 301 4.99 -10.93 3.18
C ASP A 301 5.57 -10.21 4.41
N PHE A 302 4.72 -9.90 5.36
CA PHE A 302 5.10 -9.13 6.54
C PHE A 302 6.06 -9.90 7.44
N ALA A 303 5.83 -11.17 7.69
CA ALA A 303 6.65 -12.00 8.54
C ALA A 303 8.08 -12.14 7.99
N LYS A 304 8.22 -12.32 6.68
CA LYS A 304 9.51 -12.45 6.00
C LYS A 304 10.08 -11.12 5.51
N ARG A 305 9.36 -10.02 5.76
CA ARG A 305 9.75 -8.65 5.38
C ARG A 305 10.15 -8.57 3.91
N ARG A 306 9.25 -9.02 3.05
CA ARG A 306 9.46 -9.05 1.59
C ARG A 306 8.25 -8.50 0.87
N ILE A 307 8.53 -7.84 -0.24
CA ILE A 307 7.53 -7.45 -1.22
C ILE A 307 7.92 -8.10 -2.53
N LEU A 308 6.97 -8.74 -3.17
CA LEU A 308 7.17 -9.49 -4.39
C LEU A 308 6.30 -8.86 -5.47
N PHE A 309 6.89 -8.64 -6.63
CA PHE A 309 6.20 -8.06 -7.77
C PHE A 309 6.26 -9.02 -8.96
N ASP A 310 5.16 -9.08 -9.68
CA ASP A 310 5.04 -9.78 -10.96
C ASP A 310 4.72 -8.75 -12.04
N LEU A 311 5.52 -8.77 -13.10
CA LEU A 311 5.43 -7.77 -14.15
C LEU A 311 4.42 -8.16 -15.22
N PRO A 312 3.76 -7.19 -15.85
CA PRO A 312 2.93 -7.45 -17.03
C PRO A 312 3.73 -8.13 -18.14
N ARG A 313 3.08 -9.03 -18.87
CA ARG A 313 3.71 -9.73 -20.01
C ARG A 313 4.25 -8.72 -21.01
N GLY A 314 5.57 -8.75 -21.22
CA GLY A 314 6.30 -7.86 -22.14
C GLY A 314 6.92 -6.63 -21.48
N ALA A 315 6.78 -6.43 -20.20
CA ALA A 315 7.59 -5.48 -19.45
C ALA A 315 9.08 -5.86 -19.57
N ARG A 316 9.95 -4.86 -19.68
CA ARG A 316 11.40 -5.08 -19.76
C ARG A 316 12.00 -4.79 -18.39
N ILE A 317 12.64 -5.78 -17.79
CA ILE A 317 13.58 -5.57 -16.69
C ILE A 317 14.93 -5.27 -17.36
N GLN A 318 15.48 -4.08 -17.16
CA GLN A 318 16.87 -3.81 -17.49
C GLN A 318 17.72 -4.31 -16.33
N TYR A 319 18.30 -5.49 -16.46
CA TYR A 319 19.37 -5.92 -15.57
C TYR A 319 20.64 -5.16 -15.99
N GLU A 320 21.01 -4.14 -15.27
CA GLU A 320 22.41 -3.71 -15.26
C GLU A 320 23.24 -4.78 -14.52
N ALA A 321 24.04 -5.51 -15.29
CA ALA A 321 25.02 -6.46 -14.78
C ALA A 321 26.21 -5.70 -14.16
N ASN A 322 25.98 -4.99 -13.04
CA ASN A 322 27.02 -4.23 -12.33
C ASN A 322 27.32 -4.83 -10.96
N HIS A 323 27.75 -6.11 -10.92
CA HIS A 323 28.49 -6.66 -9.77
C HIS A 323 29.40 -7.84 -10.20
N ALA A 324 30.15 -7.67 -11.24
CA ALA A 324 31.23 -8.60 -11.57
C ALA A 324 32.50 -7.80 -11.85
N SER A 325 33.06 -7.14 -10.83
CA SER A 325 34.49 -6.79 -10.79
C SER A 325 34.82 -6.04 -9.49
N ARG A 326 34.98 -6.79 -8.42
CA ARG A 326 35.83 -6.42 -7.26
C ARG A 326 36.12 -7.69 -6.47
N LEU A 327 36.90 -8.56 -7.09
CA LEU A 327 37.77 -9.55 -6.45
C LEU A 327 39.04 -9.59 -7.32
N ASP A 328 39.97 -8.73 -6.98
CA ASP A 328 41.42 -8.89 -7.13
C ASP A 328 42.07 -8.08 -5.99
#